data_5bc03a3dcd7a355845640641d6108140
#
_entry.id   5bc03a3dcd7a355845640641d6108140
#
_cell.length_a   1.000
_cell.length_b   1.000
_cell.length_c   1.000
_cell.angle_alpha   90.00
_cell.angle_beta   90.00
_cell.angle_gamma   90.00
#
_symmetry.space_group_name_H-M   'P 1'
#
loop_
_entity.id
_entity.type
_entity.pdbx_description
1 polymer ?
#
loop_
_entity_poly.entity_id
_entity_poly.type
_entity_poly.pdbx_seq_one_letter_code
_entity_poly.pdbx_strand_id
1 'polypeptide(L)'
;QEISYTDGDFVKKDTLLFTIEPEPYRLKLLAAQAAEAGSQATLKQAEAEYKRQAELASKQFASQAVLDQAEATRDSARANLQQAQTNTQQAAINLGYTKVTAPFDGRVSARQVSLGQLVGASSPTVLATIVEEDPIYVDFTVSERDVLDVRSNLAAAGKTQADVLGMPVEVALQNETDYPHHGKLDYVAPTINAATGTLAARASLPNANGGLLPGYFVHVRIPY
;
A
#
# COMPACT_ATOMS: atom_id res chain seq x y z
N GLN A 1 6.15 18.46 10.75
CA GLN A 1 6.30 19.93 10.70
C GLN A 1 5.04 20.61 10.17
N GLU A 2 4.18 19.92 9.47
CA GLU A 2 2.92 20.46 8.98
C GLU A 2 1.87 19.36 9.00
N ILE A 3 0.63 19.75 9.28
CA ILE A 3 -0.55 18.90 9.20
C ILE A 3 -1.47 19.57 8.19
N SER A 4 -1.78 18.86 7.10
CA SER A 4 -2.43 19.42 5.91
C SER A 4 -3.90 19.01 5.78
N TYR A 5 -4.53 18.51 6.83
CA TYR A 5 -5.95 18.10 6.85
C TYR A 5 -6.63 18.57 8.14
N THR A 6 -7.96 18.57 8.15
CA THR A 6 -8.79 18.79 9.35
C THR A 6 -9.23 17.43 9.90
N ASP A 7 -9.25 17.30 11.23
CA ASP A 7 -9.69 16.07 11.90
C ASP A 7 -11.13 15.72 11.48
N GLY A 8 -11.33 14.50 10.98
CA GLY A 8 -12.62 14.02 10.48
C GLY A 8 -12.91 14.30 9.00
N ASP A 9 -11.99 14.92 8.26
CA ASP A 9 -12.18 15.18 6.83
C ASP A 9 -12.15 13.89 6.00
N PHE A 10 -12.91 13.91 4.90
CA PHE A 10 -12.77 12.93 3.84
C PHE A 10 -11.59 13.32 2.94
N VAL A 11 -10.66 12.40 2.74
CA VAL A 11 -9.46 12.60 1.92
C VAL A 11 -9.41 11.60 0.78
N LYS A 12 -8.90 12.03 -0.34
CA LYS A 12 -8.63 11.16 -1.49
C LYS A 12 -7.24 10.54 -1.36
N LYS A 13 -7.07 9.42 -2.03
CA LYS A 13 -5.76 8.79 -2.21
C LYS A 13 -4.72 9.82 -2.65
N ASP A 14 -3.50 9.68 -2.17
CA ASP A 14 -2.35 10.54 -2.43
C ASP A 14 -2.47 11.98 -1.89
N THR A 15 -3.56 12.33 -1.18
CA THR A 15 -3.66 13.61 -0.48
C THR A 15 -2.62 13.68 0.63
N LEU A 16 -1.83 14.77 0.68
CA LEU A 16 -0.82 15.00 1.71
C LEU A 16 -1.50 15.21 3.07
N LEU A 17 -1.11 14.45 4.07
CA LEU A 17 -1.64 14.52 5.43
C LEU A 17 -0.65 15.14 6.42
N PHE A 18 0.59 14.65 6.39
CA PHE A 18 1.63 15.13 7.28
C PHE A 18 2.93 15.37 6.51
N THR A 19 3.64 16.39 6.92
CA THR A 19 5.03 16.63 6.49
C THR A 19 5.96 16.47 7.69
N ILE A 20 6.81 15.44 7.66
CA ILE A 20 7.90 15.24 8.59
C ILE A 20 9.05 16.14 8.15
N GLU A 21 10.00 16.48 9.05
CA GLU A 21 11.13 17.35 8.73
C GLU A 21 11.93 16.85 7.49
N PRO A 22 11.85 17.51 6.32
CA PRO A 22 12.44 16.99 5.10
C PRO A 22 13.93 17.39 4.95
N GLU A 23 14.38 18.44 5.66
CA GLU A 23 15.68 19.04 5.42
C GLU A 23 16.88 18.09 5.62
N PRO A 24 16.96 17.30 6.70
CA PRO A 24 18.05 16.34 6.86
C PRO A 24 18.09 15.27 5.74
N TYR A 25 16.92 14.87 5.23
CA TYR A 25 16.81 13.89 4.14
C TYR A 25 17.17 14.52 2.79
N ARG A 26 16.80 15.79 2.58
CA ARG A 26 17.19 16.54 1.38
C ARG A 26 18.70 16.70 1.29
N LEU A 27 19.37 17.02 2.39
CA LEU A 27 20.83 17.12 2.44
C LEU A 27 21.51 15.77 2.16
N LYS A 28 20.96 14.66 2.69
CA LYS A 28 21.44 13.31 2.38
C LYS A 28 21.30 12.97 0.89
N LEU A 29 20.19 13.34 0.28
CA LEU A 29 19.97 13.14 -1.16
C LEU A 29 20.99 13.94 -1.99
N LEU A 30 21.24 15.21 -1.67
CA LEU A 30 22.23 16.04 -2.35
C LEU A 30 23.65 15.45 -2.21
N ALA A 31 24.00 14.96 -1.03
CA ALA A 31 25.29 14.31 -0.82
C ALA A 31 25.44 13.02 -1.65
N ALA A 32 24.39 12.20 -1.72
CA ALA A 32 24.39 11.00 -2.55
C ALA A 32 24.49 11.31 -4.04
N GLN A 33 23.78 12.33 -4.53
CA GLN A 33 23.87 12.80 -5.92
C GLN A 33 25.26 13.31 -6.27
N ALA A 34 25.91 14.02 -5.36
CA ALA A 34 27.29 14.47 -5.56
C ALA A 34 28.27 13.28 -5.66
N ALA A 35 28.11 12.26 -4.83
CA ALA A 35 28.91 11.03 -4.89
C ALA A 35 28.66 10.24 -6.19
N GLU A 36 27.43 10.18 -6.67
CA GLU A 36 27.06 9.55 -7.94
C GLU A 36 27.72 10.30 -9.11
N ALA A 37 27.66 11.63 -9.14
CA ALA A 37 28.32 12.44 -10.15
C ALA A 37 29.85 12.22 -10.17
N GLY A 38 30.49 12.09 -8.99
CA GLY A 38 31.90 11.73 -8.87
C GLY A 38 32.22 10.35 -9.45
N SER A 39 31.38 9.33 -9.12
CA SER A 39 31.54 7.97 -9.65
C SER A 39 31.31 7.92 -11.17
N GLN A 40 30.38 8.71 -11.70
CA GLN A 40 30.13 8.84 -13.13
C GLN A 40 31.33 9.43 -13.85
N ALA A 41 32.00 10.47 -13.27
CA ALA A 41 33.21 11.06 -13.83
C ALA A 41 34.36 10.03 -13.83
N THR A 42 34.53 9.26 -12.77
CA THR A 42 35.51 8.18 -12.66
C THR A 42 35.30 7.10 -13.72
N LEU A 43 34.06 6.66 -13.92
CA LEU A 43 33.75 5.70 -14.96
C LEU A 43 34.05 6.25 -16.34
N LYS A 44 33.67 7.48 -16.65
CA LYS A 44 33.97 8.13 -17.92
C LYS A 44 35.49 8.19 -18.20
N GLN A 45 36.29 8.46 -17.19
CA GLN A 45 37.77 8.43 -17.29
C GLN A 45 38.24 6.99 -17.57
N ALA A 46 37.76 6.00 -16.83
CA ALA A 46 38.16 4.59 -17.01
C ALA A 46 37.74 4.04 -18.38
N GLU A 47 36.58 4.42 -18.89
CA GLU A 47 36.10 4.06 -20.24
C GLU A 47 37.00 4.67 -21.34
N ALA A 48 37.39 5.93 -21.18
CA ALA A 48 38.28 6.59 -22.11
C ALA A 48 39.67 5.92 -22.14
N GLU A 49 40.19 5.51 -20.96
CA GLU A 49 41.45 4.78 -20.85
C GLU A 49 41.36 3.40 -21.49
N TYR A 50 40.32 2.64 -21.16
CA TYR A 50 40.07 1.31 -21.76
C TYR A 50 40.02 1.41 -23.30
N LYS A 51 39.28 2.37 -23.85
CA LYS A 51 39.19 2.58 -25.30
C LYS A 51 40.55 2.87 -25.92
N ARG A 52 41.36 3.68 -25.28
CA ARG A 52 42.72 4.04 -25.73
C ARG A 52 43.61 2.81 -25.75
N GLN A 53 43.62 2.01 -24.67
CA GLN A 53 44.40 0.78 -24.57
C GLN A 53 43.96 -0.29 -25.58
N ALA A 54 42.66 -0.41 -25.83
CA ALA A 54 42.10 -1.31 -26.83
C ALA A 54 42.56 -0.94 -28.26
N GLU A 55 42.61 0.37 -28.59
CA GLU A 55 43.15 0.83 -29.87
C GLU A 55 44.66 0.57 -30.01
N LEU A 56 45.41 0.75 -28.94
CA LEU A 56 46.88 0.46 -28.96
C LEU A 56 47.15 -1.04 -29.06
N ALA A 57 46.39 -1.86 -28.34
CA ALA A 57 46.52 -3.33 -28.41
C ALA A 57 46.17 -3.87 -29.80
N SER A 58 45.11 -3.35 -30.45
CA SER A 58 44.75 -3.73 -31.82
C SER A 58 45.86 -3.43 -32.85
N LYS A 59 46.69 -2.44 -32.58
CA LYS A 59 47.85 -2.04 -33.40
C LYS A 59 49.13 -2.70 -32.92
N GLN A 60 49.08 -3.63 -31.95
CA GLN A 60 50.25 -4.31 -31.33
C GLN A 60 51.22 -3.38 -30.55
N PHE A 61 50.74 -2.18 -30.12
CA PHE A 61 51.52 -1.22 -29.34
C PHE A 61 51.30 -1.31 -27.83
N ALA A 62 50.35 -2.13 -27.36
CA ALA A 62 50.15 -2.39 -25.95
C ALA A 62 50.11 -3.92 -25.69
N SER A 63 50.50 -4.33 -24.48
CA SER A 63 50.40 -5.74 -24.07
C SER A 63 48.98 -6.09 -23.65
N GLN A 64 48.61 -7.36 -23.77
CA GLN A 64 47.33 -7.86 -23.32
C GLN A 64 47.09 -7.57 -21.82
N ALA A 65 48.13 -7.70 -21.00
CA ALA A 65 48.06 -7.41 -19.56
C ALA A 65 47.62 -5.95 -19.24
N VAL A 66 48.04 -5.01 -20.06
CA VAL A 66 47.67 -3.58 -19.89
C VAL A 66 46.18 -3.37 -20.28
N LEU A 67 45.73 -4.04 -21.33
CA LEU A 67 44.31 -4.01 -21.72
C LEU A 67 43.43 -4.62 -20.65
N ASP A 68 43.80 -5.80 -20.15
CA ASP A 68 43.04 -6.52 -19.10
C ASP A 68 42.97 -5.66 -17.82
N GLN A 69 44.05 -4.97 -17.46
CA GLN A 69 44.05 -4.05 -16.31
C GLN A 69 43.13 -2.84 -16.55
N ALA A 70 43.11 -2.27 -17.73
CA ALA A 70 42.23 -1.16 -18.07
C ALA A 70 40.74 -1.61 -18.06
N GLU A 71 40.48 -2.81 -18.53
CA GLU A 71 39.16 -3.41 -18.47
C GLU A 71 38.67 -3.63 -17.04
N ALA A 72 39.51 -4.23 -16.18
CA ALA A 72 39.20 -4.42 -14.76
C ALA A 72 38.93 -3.10 -14.03
N THR A 73 39.68 -2.07 -14.36
CA THR A 73 39.52 -0.71 -13.80
C THR A 73 38.19 -0.08 -14.24
N ARG A 74 37.83 -0.20 -15.52
CA ARG A 74 36.52 0.24 -16.05
C ARG A 74 35.38 -0.48 -15.38
N ASP A 75 35.46 -1.79 -15.23
CA ASP A 75 34.38 -2.61 -14.64
C ASP A 75 34.23 -2.31 -13.14
N SER A 76 35.32 -2.10 -12.42
CA SER A 76 35.31 -1.63 -11.04
C SER A 76 34.64 -0.25 -10.92
N ALA A 77 34.98 0.69 -11.80
CA ALA A 77 34.38 2.03 -11.82
C ALA A 77 32.86 1.96 -12.14
N ARG A 78 32.46 1.04 -13.03
CA ARG A 78 31.04 0.78 -13.36
C ARG A 78 30.28 0.25 -12.14
N ALA A 79 30.85 -0.71 -11.41
CA ALA A 79 30.27 -1.24 -10.20
C ALA A 79 30.12 -0.14 -9.11
N ASN A 80 31.11 0.72 -8.96
CA ASN A 80 31.08 1.84 -8.02
C ASN A 80 29.97 2.86 -8.39
N LEU A 81 29.79 3.15 -9.68
CA LEU A 81 28.68 3.99 -10.14
C LEU A 81 27.33 3.37 -9.80
N GLN A 82 27.15 2.07 -10.07
CA GLN A 82 25.91 1.36 -9.75
C GLN A 82 25.59 1.43 -8.24
N GLN A 83 26.61 1.28 -7.39
CA GLN A 83 26.46 1.44 -5.95
C GLN A 83 26.04 2.87 -5.58
N ALA A 84 26.66 3.89 -6.18
CA ALA A 84 26.34 5.29 -5.93
C ALA A 84 24.90 5.62 -6.38
N GLN A 85 24.47 5.11 -7.53
CA GLN A 85 23.08 5.24 -8.01
C GLN A 85 22.06 4.64 -7.03
N THR A 86 22.37 3.45 -6.51
CA THR A 86 21.53 2.80 -5.50
C THR A 86 21.42 3.65 -4.23
N ASN A 87 22.53 4.24 -3.78
CA ASN A 87 22.54 5.14 -2.62
C ASN A 87 21.71 6.41 -2.86
N THR A 88 21.80 6.99 -4.05
CA THR A 88 20.96 8.14 -4.46
C THR A 88 19.47 7.76 -4.44
N GLN A 89 19.12 6.62 -5.00
CA GLN A 89 17.75 6.13 -5.01
C GLN A 89 17.21 5.91 -3.58
N GLN A 90 18.02 5.30 -2.71
CA GLN A 90 17.65 5.10 -1.31
C GLN A 90 17.44 6.43 -0.58
N ALA A 91 18.29 7.42 -0.82
CA ALA A 91 18.14 8.75 -0.23
C ALA A 91 16.87 9.47 -0.75
N ALA A 92 16.55 9.30 -2.04
CA ALA A 92 15.31 9.84 -2.63
C ALA A 92 14.04 9.20 -2.03
N ILE A 93 14.04 7.89 -1.83
CA ILE A 93 12.95 7.16 -1.17
C ILE A 93 12.76 7.66 0.27
N ASN A 94 13.86 7.81 1.02
CA ASN A 94 13.81 8.30 2.39
C ASN A 94 13.27 9.74 2.48
N LEU A 95 13.62 10.59 1.51
CA LEU A 95 13.02 11.93 1.38
C LEU A 95 11.52 11.83 1.05
N GLY A 96 11.11 10.88 0.21
CA GLY A 96 9.70 10.61 -0.09
C GLY A 96 8.89 10.29 1.16
N TYR A 97 9.43 9.50 2.08
CA TYR A 97 8.77 9.13 3.34
C TYR A 97 8.53 10.30 4.30
N THR A 98 9.16 11.46 4.07
CA THR A 98 8.84 12.68 4.84
C THR A 98 7.47 13.27 4.51
N LYS A 99 6.90 12.88 3.37
CA LYS A 99 5.55 13.24 2.95
C LYS A 99 4.62 12.04 3.18
N VAL A 100 3.81 12.11 4.21
CA VAL A 100 2.84 11.06 4.52
C VAL A 100 1.54 11.39 3.80
N THR A 101 1.16 10.57 2.84
CA THR A 101 -0.06 10.74 2.04
C THR A 101 -1.09 9.66 2.38
N ALA A 102 -2.35 9.91 2.05
CA ALA A 102 -3.43 8.94 2.18
C ALA A 102 -3.22 7.76 1.22
N PRO A 103 -3.22 6.50 1.68
CA PRO A 103 -3.02 5.32 0.84
C PRO A 103 -4.26 4.96 0.00
N PHE A 104 -5.45 5.38 0.42
CA PHE A 104 -6.74 5.16 -0.24
C PHE A 104 -7.70 6.29 0.13
N ASP A 105 -8.84 6.36 -0.54
CA ASP A 105 -9.92 7.29 -0.26
C ASP A 105 -10.61 6.91 1.05
N GLY A 106 -10.82 7.88 1.94
CA GLY A 106 -11.46 7.56 3.22
C GLY A 106 -11.54 8.77 4.15
N ARG A 107 -12.10 8.55 5.34
CA ARG A 107 -12.18 9.56 6.38
C ARG A 107 -11.02 9.43 7.36
N VAL A 108 -10.33 10.53 7.61
CA VAL A 108 -9.21 10.59 8.56
C VAL A 108 -9.75 10.81 9.96
N SER A 109 -9.26 10.02 10.92
CA SER A 109 -9.55 10.23 12.35
C SER A 109 -8.89 11.50 12.87
N ALA A 110 -9.21 11.86 14.12
CA ALA A 110 -8.44 12.86 14.85
C ALA A 110 -6.95 12.46 14.89
N ARG A 111 -6.08 13.45 14.70
CA ARG A 111 -4.63 13.28 14.81
C ARG A 111 -4.24 12.78 16.20
N GLN A 112 -3.28 11.87 16.24
CA GLN A 112 -2.73 11.34 17.49
C GLN A 112 -1.38 11.96 17.87
N VAL A 113 -0.93 12.95 17.10
CA VAL A 113 0.36 13.63 17.30
C VAL A 113 0.18 15.14 17.22
N SER A 114 1.03 15.86 17.95
CA SER A 114 1.08 17.31 17.93
C SER A 114 2.15 17.84 16.99
N LEU A 115 1.97 19.06 16.52
CA LEU A 115 2.97 19.74 15.71
C LEU A 115 4.30 19.87 16.48
N GLY A 116 5.40 19.50 15.87
CA GLY A 116 6.73 19.50 16.49
C GLY A 116 7.06 18.27 17.34
N GLN A 117 6.14 17.33 17.48
CA GLN A 117 6.39 16.06 18.18
C GLN A 117 7.37 15.19 17.38
N LEU A 118 8.32 14.57 18.10
CA LEU A 118 9.23 13.57 17.51
C LEU A 118 8.47 12.28 17.26
N VAL A 119 8.55 11.75 16.03
CA VAL A 119 7.89 10.52 15.60
C VAL A 119 8.90 9.50 15.11
N GLY A 120 8.64 8.21 15.33
CA GLY A 120 9.48 7.12 14.80
C GLY A 120 10.87 6.97 15.43
N ALA A 121 11.15 7.57 16.57
CA ALA A 121 12.49 7.55 17.17
C ALA A 121 12.89 6.17 17.73
N SER A 122 11.97 5.45 18.35
CA SER A 122 12.23 4.14 18.99
C SER A 122 11.21 3.07 18.64
N SER A 123 10.01 3.47 18.21
CA SER A 123 8.92 2.60 17.82
C SER A 123 8.05 3.30 16.76
N PRO A 124 7.32 2.56 15.94
CA PRO A 124 6.34 3.15 15.03
C PRO A 124 5.34 4.02 15.80
N THR A 125 5.12 5.24 15.34
CA THR A 125 4.16 6.18 15.91
C THR A 125 2.96 6.29 14.99
N VAL A 126 1.76 6.01 15.50
CA VAL A 126 0.52 6.22 14.77
C VAL A 126 0.26 7.72 14.69
N LEU A 127 0.14 8.25 13.49
CA LEU A 127 -0.11 9.67 13.24
C LEU A 127 -1.61 9.97 13.22
N ALA A 128 -2.35 9.20 12.45
CA ALA A 128 -3.81 9.18 12.34
C ALA A 128 -4.25 7.83 11.78
N THR A 129 -5.54 7.55 11.81
CA THR A 129 -6.15 6.38 11.18
C THR A 129 -7.03 6.85 10.03
N ILE A 130 -6.96 6.16 8.89
CA ILE A 130 -7.89 6.39 7.78
C ILE A 130 -8.83 5.19 7.73
N VAL A 131 -10.13 5.47 7.62
CA VAL A 131 -11.17 4.46 7.50
C VAL A 131 -11.80 4.59 6.12
N GLU A 132 -11.78 3.50 5.37
CA GLU A 132 -12.51 3.39 4.10
C GLU A 132 -14.00 3.21 4.46
N GLU A 133 -14.83 4.14 3.99
CA GLU A 133 -16.28 4.15 4.27
C GLU A 133 -17.10 3.69 3.07
N ASP A 134 -16.52 3.61 1.88
CA ASP A 134 -17.19 3.17 0.65
C ASP A 134 -16.24 2.29 -0.20
N PRO A 135 -16.56 1.01 -0.38
CA PRO A 135 -17.72 0.29 0.16
C PRO A 135 -17.61 0.06 1.68
N ILE A 136 -18.76 0.01 2.36
CA ILE A 136 -18.84 -0.41 3.77
C ILE A 136 -19.15 -1.90 3.84
N TYR A 137 -18.56 -2.56 4.83
CA TYR A 137 -18.78 -4.00 5.06
C TYR A 137 -19.64 -4.24 6.28
N VAL A 138 -20.53 -5.21 6.16
CA VAL A 138 -21.36 -5.70 7.25
C VAL A 138 -20.99 -7.15 7.52
N ASP A 139 -20.44 -7.39 8.70
CA ASP A 139 -20.12 -8.73 9.19
C ASP A 139 -21.29 -9.26 10.01
N PHE A 140 -21.73 -10.47 9.71
CA PHE A 140 -22.82 -11.13 10.42
C PHE A 140 -22.60 -12.63 10.48
N THR A 141 -23.36 -13.29 11.33
CA THR A 141 -23.32 -14.75 11.48
C THR A 141 -24.65 -15.36 11.14
N VAL A 142 -24.63 -16.50 10.46
CA VAL A 142 -25.81 -17.29 10.07
C VAL A 142 -25.79 -18.58 10.86
N SER A 143 -26.94 -19.02 11.37
CA SER A 143 -27.02 -20.29 12.10
C SER A 143 -26.80 -21.49 11.16
N GLU A 144 -26.26 -22.60 11.67
CA GLU A 144 -26.06 -23.83 10.90
C GLU A 144 -27.36 -24.28 10.24
N ARG A 145 -28.49 -24.14 10.94
CA ARG A 145 -29.81 -24.51 10.42
C ARG A 145 -30.14 -23.69 9.16
N ASP A 146 -30.00 -22.38 9.22
CA ASP A 146 -30.32 -21.50 8.08
C ASP A 146 -29.38 -21.77 6.92
N VAL A 147 -28.10 -22.09 7.20
CA VAL A 147 -27.13 -22.50 6.18
C VAL A 147 -27.59 -23.77 5.47
N LEU A 148 -28.10 -24.78 6.19
CA LEU A 148 -28.62 -26.02 5.62
C LEU A 148 -29.85 -25.74 4.76
N ASP A 149 -30.75 -24.89 5.23
CA ASP A 149 -31.97 -24.50 4.49
C ASP A 149 -31.60 -23.77 3.19
N VAL A 150 -30.68 -22.82 3.24
CA VAL A 150 -30.17 -22.13 2.04
C VAL A 150 -29.52 -23.12 1.07
N ARG A 151 -28.68 -24.04 1.56
CA ARG A 151 -28.03 -25.05 0.70
C ARG A 151 -29.03 -25.98 0.02
N SER A 152 -30.10 -26.39 0.75
CA SER A 152 -31.16 -27.25 0.18
C SER A 152 -31.92 -26.51 -0.92
N ASN A 153 -32.27 -25.25 -0.71
CA ASN A 153 -32.96 -24.41 -1.69
C ASN A 153 -32.12 -24.15 -2.94
N LEU A 154 -30.83 -23.89 -2.76
CA LEU A 154 -29.87 -23.72 -3.87
C LEU A 154 -29.76 -25.01 -4.69
N ALA A 155 -29.62 -26.15 -4.03
CA ALA A 155 -29.56 -27.44 -4.71
C ALA A 155 -30.85 -27.74 -5.51
N ALA A 156 -32.02 -27.43 -4.95
CA ALA A 156 -33.30 -27.54 -5.65
C ALA A 156 -33.40 -26.61 -6.86
N ALA A 157 -32.75 -25.45 -6.82
CA ALA A 157 -32.67 -24.48 -7.93
C ALA A 157 -31.53 -24.79 -8.93
N GLY A 158 -30.78 -25.90 -8.76
CA GLY A 158 -29.66 -26.26 -9.61
C GLY A 158 -28.43 -25.32 -9.47
N LYS A 159 -28.36 -24.55 -8.39
CA LYS A 159 -27.28 -23.62 -8.07
C LYS A 159 -26.23 -24.27 -7.15
N THR A 160 -25.03 -23.77 -7.20
CA THR A 160 -23.88 -24.24 -6.42
C THR A 160 -23.54 -23.30 -5.29
N GLN A 161 -22.63 -23.70 -4.42
CA GLN A 161 -22.10 -22.82 -3.36
C GLN A 161 -21.40 -21.57 -3.91
N ALA A 162 -20.89 -21.63 -5.12
CA ALA A 162 -20.30 -20.46 -5.78
C ALA A 162 -21.33 -19.37 -6.11
N ASP A 163 -22.58 -19.77 -6.34
CA ASP A 163 -23.68 -18.85 -6.66
C ASP A 163 -24.22 -18.12 -5.42
N VAL A 164 -23.74 -18.46 -4.22
CA VAL A 164 -24.03 -17.75 -2.97
C VAL A 164 -23.33 -16.38 -2.96
N LEU A 165 -22.13 -16.31 -3.51
CA LEU A 165 -21.41 -15.04 -3.64
C LEU A 165 -22.14 -14.15 -4.65
N GLY A 166 -22.36 -12.90 -4.27
CA GLY A 166 -23.11 -11.95 -5.07
C GLY A 166 -24.62 -11.95 -4.84
N MET A 167 -25.15 -12.84 -3.97
CA MET A 167 -26.55 -12.78 -3.55
C MET A 167 -26.88 -11.40 -2.95
N PRO A 168 -28.07 -10.85 -3.24
CA PRO A 168 -28.51 -9.60 -2.66
C PRO A 168 -28.63 -9.73 -1.14
N VAL A 169 -28.16 -8.69 -0.45
CA VAL A 169 -28.30 -8.53 1.00
C VAL A 169 -28.97 -7.20 1.26
N GLU A 170 -29.96 -7.20 2.11
CA GLU A 170 -30.69 -6.02 2.51
C GLU A 170 -30.38 -5.70 3.96
N VAL A 171 -30.10 -4.46 4.24
CA VAL A 171 -29.66 -4.00 5.56
C VAL A 171 -30.52 -2.84 6.02
N ALA A 172 -30.86 -2.84 7.30
CA ALA A 172 -31.57 -1.76 7.98
C ALA A 172 -30.83 -1.36 9.26
N LEU A 173 -30.79 -0.07 9.55
CA LEU A 173 -30.39 0.45 10.86
C LEU A 173 -31.48 0.15 11.90
N GLN A 174 -31.15 0.27 13.18
CA GLN A 174 -32.09 -0.02 14.28
C GLN A 174 -33.36 0.86 14.29
N ASN A 175 -33.28 2.05 13.70
CA ASN A 175 -34.38 3.01 13.60
C ASN A 175 -35.16 2.94 12.27
N GLU A 176 -34.79 2.03 11.38
CA GLU A 176 -35.43 1.83 10.07
C GLU A 176 -36.33 0.62 10.10
N THR A 177 -37.55 0.74 9.54
CA THR A 177 -38.52 -0.32 9.44
C THR A 177 -38.41 -1.09 8.12
N ASP A 178 -37.99 -0.40 7.06
CA ASP A 178 -37.69 -0.97 5.76
C ASP A 178 -36.20 -1.28 5.69
N TYR A 179 -35.78 -2.05 4.71
CA TYR A 179 -34.37 -2.38 4.47
C TYR A 179 -33.83 -1.55 3.29
N PRO A 180 -33.56 -0.25 3.48
CA PRO A 180 -33.23 0.66 2.38
C PRO A 180 -31.82 0.47 1.83
N HIS A 181 -30.93 -0.19 2.58
CA HIS A 181 -29.53 -0.38 2.17
C HIS A 181 -29.36 -1.74 1.50
N HIS A 182 -29.00 -1.71 0.22
CA HIS A 182 -28.84 -2.92 -0.58
C HIS A 182 -27.37 -3.17 -0.88
N GLY A 183 -26.93 -4.40 -0.65
CA GLY A 183 -25.59 -4.85 -0.89
C GLY A 183 -25.53 -6.23 -1.53
N LYS A 184 -24.35 -6.79 -1.53
CA LYS A 184 -24.09 -8.14 -2.05
C LYS A 184 -23.22 -8.91 -1.07
N LEU A 185 -23.53 -10.18 -0.92
CA LEU A 185 -22.69 -11.10 -0.17
C LEU A 185 -21.35 -11.26 -0.88
N ASP A 186 -20.26 -10.89 -0.24
CA ASP A 186 -18.91 -10.94 -0.82
C ASP A 186 -18.01 -12.00 -0.17
N TYR A 187 -18.36 -12.46 1.02
CA TYR A 187 -17.60 -13.49 1.73
C TYR A 187 -18.49 -14.40 2.56
N VAL A 188 -18.19 -15.68 2.56
CA VAL A 188 -18.76 -16.71 3.43
C VAL A 188 -17.63 -17.58 3.95
N ALA A 189 -17.56 -17.77 5.26
CA ALA A 189 -16.52 -18.58 5.87
C ALA A 189 -16.60 -20.04 5.38
N PRO A 190 -15.46 -20.72 5.16
CA PRO A 190 -15.43 -22.09 4.70
C PRO A 190 -15.80 -23.11 5.81
N THR A 191 -15.83 -22.67 7.06
CA THR A 191 -16.05 -23.52 8.24
C THR A 191 -17.07 -22.91 9.19
N ILE A 192 -17.88 -23.76 9.81
CA ILE A 192 -18.78 -23.39 10.91
C ILE A 192 -17.96 -23.31 12.20
N ASN A 193 -18.20 -22.29 13.00
CA ASN A 193 -17.64 -22.19 14.33
C ASN A 193 -18.31 -23.22 15.24
N ALA A 194 -17.58 -24.26 15.64
CA ALA A 194 -18.11 -25.36 16.44
C ALA A 194 -18.56 -24.94 17.86
N ALA A 195 -18.06 -23.83 18.40
CA ALA A 195 -18.44 -23.35 19.72
C ALA A 195 -19.80 -22.64 19.71
N THR A 196 -20.18 -22.02 18.60
CA THR A 196 -21.40 -21.20 18.46
C THR A 196 -22.41 -21.79 17.49
N GLY A 197 -22.06 -22.81 16.69
CA GLY A 197 -22.92 -23.36 15.63
C GLY A 197 -23.27 -22.34 14.55
N THR A 198 -22.40 -21.39 14.29
CA THR A 198 -22.66 -20.31 13.33
C THR A 198 -21.59 -20.22 12.24
N LEU A 199 -22.00 -19.75 11.07
CA LEU A 199 -21.15 -19.45 9.91
C LEU A 199 -21.00 -17.95 9.78
N ALA A 200 -19.75 -17.45 9.73
CA ALA A 200 -19.49 -16.04 9.48
C ALA A 200 -19.69 -15.71 8.01
N ALA A 201 -20.32 -14.59 7.76
CA ALA A 201 -20.53 -14.04 6.41
C ALA A 201 -20.34 -12.53 6.43
N ARG A 202 -20.03 -11.98 5.27
CA ARG A 202 -19.84 -10.55 5.08
C ARG A 202 -20.54 -10.09 3.80
N ALA A 203 -21.16 -8.93 3.88
CA ALA A 203 -21.75 -8.26 2.73
C ALA A 203 -21.06 -6.92 2.50
N SER A 204 -20.93 -6.55 1.24
CA SER A 204 -20.43 -5.25 0.80
C SER A 204 -21.59 -4.39 0.36
N LEU A 205 -21.68 -3.16 0.88
CA LEU A 205 -22.70 -2.19 0.56
C LEU A 205 -22.07 -0.88 0.04
N PRO A 206 -22.66 -0.25 -0.98
CA PRO A 206 -22.27 1.10 -1.37
C PRO A 206 -22.66 2.09 -0.27
N ASN A 207 -21.77 3.01 0.03
CA ASN A 207 -21.95 4.03 1.09
C ASN A 207 -21.44 5.41 0.66
N ALA A 208 -21.56 5.73 -0.62
CA ALA A 208 -21.05 6.99 -1.19
C ALA A 208 -21.53 8.25 -0.45
N ASN A 209 -22.69 8.19 0.21
CA ASN A 209 -23.27 9.30 0.97
C ASN A 209 -22.79 9.33 2.44
N GLY A 210 -21.99 8.36 2.91
CA GLY A 210 -21.52 8.27 4.29
C GLY A 210 -22.64 8.10 5.33
N GLY A 211 -23.81 7.56 4.93
CA GLY A 211 -24.95 7.37 5.83
C GLY A 211 -24.76 6.22 6.82
N LEU A 212 -23.96 5.25 6.46
CA LEU A 212 -23.60 4.13 7.34
C LEU A 212 -22.22 4.41 7.95
N LEU A 213 -22.14 4.38 9.28
CA LEU A 213 -20.88 4.56 10.00
C LEU A 213 -20.36 3.21 10.50
N PRO A 214 -19.04 2.95 10.41
CA PRO A 214 -18.44 1.78 11.02
C PRO A 214 -18.76 1.69 12.52
N GLY A 215 -19.15 0.51 12.97
CA GLY A 215 -19.53 0.26 14.36
C GLY A 215 -21.03 0.29 14.63
N TYR A 216 -21.87 0.61 13.66
CA TYR A 216 -23.31 0.46 13.82
C TYR A 216 -23.73 -1.01 13.89
N PHE A 217 -24.73 -1.28 14.72
CA PHE A 217 -25.47 -2.55 14.69
C PHE A 217 -26.63 -2.44 13.72
N VAL A 218 -26.76 -3.42 12.86
CA VAL A 218 -27.73 -3.42 11.77
C VAL A 218 -28.54 -4.73 11.74
N HIS A 219 -29.73 -4.68 11.17
CA HIS A 219 -30.51 -5.85 10.83
C HIS A 219 -30.17 -6.27 9.39
N VAL A 220 -29.87 -7.54 9.20
CA VAL A 220 -29.52 -8.11 7.90
C VAL A 220 -30.62 -9.07 7.45
N ARG A 221 -31.07 -8.93 6.22
CA ARG A 221 -32.00 -9.85 5.55
C ARG A 221 -31.41 -10.32 4.23
N ILE A 222 -31.41 -11.60 4.00
CA ILE A 222 -31.02 -12.23 2.74
C ILE A 222 -32.29 -12.79 2.10
N PRO A 223 -32.83 -12.20 1.03
CA PRO A 223 -33.94 -12.74 0.29
C PRO A 223 -33.51 -14.00 -0.49
N TYR A 224 -34.04 -15.16 -0.20
CA TYR A 224 -33.75 -16.45 -0.85
C TYR A 224 -35.05 -17.20 -1.20
#